data_7dc16e53ff253e39eee91c7401af173e
#
_entry.id   7dc16e53ff253e39eee91c7401af173e
#
_cell.length_a   1.000
_cell.length_b   1.000
_cell.length_c   1.000
_cell.angle_alpha   90.00
_cell.angle_beta   90.00
_cell.angle_gamma   90.00
#
_symmetry.space_group_name_H-M   'P 1'
#
loop_
_entity.id
_entity.type
_entity.pdbx_description
1 polymer ?
#
loop_
_entity_poly.entity_id
_entity_poly.type
_entity_poly.pdbx_seq_one_letter_code
_entity_poly.pdbx_strand_id
1 'polypeptide(L)'
;MKKYYIFLLMALFAFQFQSCSNDDDSKEQISELEKNYLSIENAVYNKGDIPAATTDEKIDGIDMSSQVMNGAMNYISVVTEKNIKKFFIGIKGVEGYFEYVPQNEQTSRTSSSIYNTYVIPVMLSQSYTGNTTLILSGQLDNGDITAPVENEMFYIETKPGAIEIKLAFSNSKDVDLHLYTPSGEHIYYANRGGSYQTEDGSEITYGLDVDSNAGCNIDNINKENIYIPAELVKSGTYRVVVNMFDNCQPAIATNWSIVARYQGDLITPTQGVNPASGVYPIGAGDGDLTTVMTFTINDGTRSSSASKFRLQNFHPTKLSDLDKMKLERVSK
;
A
#
# COMPACT_ATOMS: atom_id res chain seq x y z
N MET A 1 -21.62 75.86 37.38
CA MET A 1 -21.42 74.40 37.15
C MET A 1 -22.33 74.00 36.02
N LYS A 2 -21.77 73.90 34.76
CA LYS A 2 -22.54 73.60 33.57
C LYS A 2 -22.25 72.13 33.17
N LYS A 3 -23.32 71.32 33.20
CA LYS A 3 -23.29 69.91 32.72
C LYS A 3 -23.48 69.95 31.20
N TYR A 4 -22.48 69.41 30.44
CA TYR A 4 -22.62 69.17 29.03
C TYR A 4 -23.11 67.73 28.81
N TYR A 5 -24.26 67.57 28.17
CA TYR A 5 -24.75 66.32 27.64
C TYR A 5 -24.21 66.16 26.20
N ILE A 6 -23.40 65.13 25.98
CA ILE A 6 -22.95 64.74 24.66
C ILE A 6 -23.98 63.70 24.16
N PHE A 7 -24.75 64.06 23.15
CA PHE A 7 -25.57 63.15 22.41
C PHE A 7 -24.69 62.34 21.44
N LEU A 8 -24.58 61.05 21.69
CA LEU A 8 -23.91 60.12 20.80
C LEU A 8 -24.93 59.61 19.76
N LEU A 9 -24.85 60.08 18.54
CA LEU A 9 -25.65 59.63 17.41
C LEU A 9 -25.13 58.26 16.97
N MET A 10 -25.82 57.17 17.32
CA MET A 10 -25.58 55.83 16.75
C MET A 10 -26.18 55.76 15.37
N ALA A 11 -25.33 55.89 14.32
CA ALA A 11 -25.74 55.57 12.97
C ALA A 11 -25.79 54.03 12.83
N LEU A 12 -27.00 53.46 12.75
CA LEU A 12 -27.20 52.07 12.35
C LEU A 12 -26.85 51.91 10.86
N PHE A 13 -25.67 51.41 10.61
CA PHE A 13 -25.34 50.84 9.29
C PHE A 13 -25.96 49.43 9.26
N ALA A 14 -27.10 49.30 8.60
CA ALA A 14 -27.65 48.03 8.20
C ALA A 14 -26.78 47.48 7.08
N PHE A 15 -25.82 46.62 7.43
CA PHE A 15 -25.16 45.74 6.47
C PHE A 15 -26.16 44.72 6.02
N GLN A 16 -26.70 44.90 4.83
CA GLN A 16 -27.37 43.82 4.10
C GLN A 16 -26.32 42.78 3.76
N PHE A 17 -26.25 41.72 4.53
CA PHE A 17 -25.60 40.50 4.08
C PHE A 17 -26.44 39.91 2.96
N GLN A 18 -26.08 40.23 1.72
CA GLN A 18 -26.45 39.38 0.59
C GLN A 18 -25.69 38.07 0.80
N SER A 19 -26.42 37.09 1.35
CA SER A 19 -26.02 35.69 1.31
C SER A 19 -26.05 35.26 -0.16
N CYS A 20 -24.91 35.39 -0.84
CA CYS A 20 -24.63 34.55 -1.96
C CYS A 20 -24.33 33.16 -1.38
N SER A 21 -25.34 32.34 -1.31
CA SER A 21 -25.18 30.90 -1.20
C SER A 21 -24.67 30.39 -2.55
N ASN A 22 -23.38 30.52 -2.79
CA ASN A 22 -22.68 29.61 -3.67
C ASN A 22 -22.27 28.45 -2.76
N ASP A 23 -23.18 27.52 -2.58
CA ASP A 23 -22.88 26.15 -2.24
C ASP A 23 -22.20 25.51 -3.46
N ASP A 24 -20.99 25.96 -3.79
CA ASP A 24 -20.01 25.16 -4.47
C ASP A 24 -19.43 24.21 -3.42
N ASP A 25 -20.21 23.21 -3.05
CA ASP A 25 -19.70 21.90 -2.64
C ASP A 25 -18.92 21.33 -3.85
N SER A 26 -17.76 21.89 -4.11
CA SER A 26 -16.73 21.24 -4.92
C SER A 26 -16.23 20.05 -4.08
N LYS A 27 -17.05 18.99 -3.98
CA LYS A 27 -16.53 17.65 -3.72
C LYS A 27 -15.48 17.46 -4.78
N GLU A 28 -14.23 17.48 -4.35
CA GLU A 28 -13.06 17.21 -5.19
C GLU A 28 -13.37 15.88 -5.89
N GLN A 29 -13.67 15.94 -7.18
CA GLN A 29 -14.14 14.79 -7.92
C GLN A 29 -12.93 13.90 -8.15
N ILE A 30 -12.82 12.82 -7.33
CA ILE A 30 -11.75 11.82 -7.44
C ILE A 30 -11.68 11.38 -8.90
N SER A 31 -10.51 11.48 -9.51
CA SER A 31 -10.27 11.12 -10.90
C SER A 31 -10.52 9.63 -11.15
N GLU A 32 -10.77 9.24 -12.41
CA GLU A 32 -10.86 7.82 -12.77
C GLU A 32 -9.55 7.09 -12.45
N LEU A 33 -8.41 7.73 -12.69
CA LEU A 33 -7.08 7.20 -12.40
C LEU A 33 -6.94 6.84 -10.90
N GLU A 34 -7.35 7.74 -10.00
CA GLU A 34 -7.28 7.50 -8.54
C GLU A 34 -8.30 6.46 -8.08
N LYS A 35 -9.52 6.56 -8.60
CA LYS A 35 -10.61 5.68 -8.18
C LYS A 35 -10.37 4.22 -8.56
N ASN A 36 -9.89 3.97 -9.79
CA ASN A 36 -9.87 2.62 -10.35
C ASN A 36 -8.48 2.02 -10.48
N TYR A 37 -7.41 2.84 -10.45
CA TYR A 37 -6.06 2.36 -10.74
C TYR A 37 -5.07 2.60 -9.62
N LEU A 38 -4.62 3.84 -9.43
CA LEU A 38 -3.56 4.14 -8.47
C LEU A 38 -3.61 5.58 -7.94
N SER A 39 -3.01 5.77 -6.76
CA SER A 39 -2.68 7.08 -6.21
C SER A 39 -1.23 7.09 -5.74
N ILE A 40 -0.64 8.28 -5.66
CA ILE A 40 0.75 8.48 -5.23
C ILE A 40 0.76 9.57 -4.18
N GLU A 41 1.21 9.24 -2.98
CA GLU A 41 1.30 10.20 -1.88
C GLU A 41 2.28 11.34 -2.23
N ASN A 42 1.90 12.57 -1.89
CA ASN A 42 2.65 13.79 -2.20
C ASN A 42 2.86 14.06 -3.71
N ALA A 43 2.10 13.43 -4.59
CA ALA A 43 2.06 13.76 -6.01
C ALA A 43 0.88 14.67 -6.33
N VAL A 44 0.99 15.43 -7.42
CA VAL A 44 -0.09 16.26 -7.93
C VAL A 44 -0.76 15.57 -9.10
N TYR A 45 -2.07 15.33 -9.00
CA TYR A 45 -2.85 14.84 -10.14
C TYR A 45 -3.00 15.95 -11.19
N ASN A 46 -2.80 15.58 -12.45
CA ASN A 46 -3.00 16.44 -13.61
C ASN A 46 -3.94 15.75 -14.59
N LYS A 47 -4.93 16.50 -15.08
CA LYS A 47 -5.84 16.04 -16.12
C LYS A 47 -5.17 16.12 -17.50
N GLY A 48 -5.47 15.16 -18.38
CA GLY A 48 -4.93 15.09 -19.74
C GLY A 48 -3.76 14.09 -19.85
N ASP A 49 -2.98 14.22 -20.92
CA ASP A 49 -1.92 13.28 -21.24
C ASP A 49 -0.62 13.62 -20.51
N ILE A 50 0.22 12.62 -20.25
CA ILE A 50 1.61 12.84 -19.81
C ILE A 50 2.30 13.78 -20.77
N PRO A 51 3.10 14.77 -20.28
CA PRO A 51 3.82 15.70 -21.12
C PRO A 51 4.64 15.00 -22.21
N ALA A 52 4.55 15.50 -23.45
CA ALA A 52 5.27 14.92 -24.57
C ALA A 52 6.79 14.94 -24.35
N ALA A 53 7.46 13.87 -24.74
CA ALA A 53 8.91 13.79 -24.70
C ALA A 53 9.56 14.90 -25.56
N THR A 54 10.60 15.54 -25.01
CA THR A 54 11.41 16.54 -25.74
C THR A 54 12.78 15.99 -26.12
N THR A 55 13.09 14.75 -25.68
CA THR A 55 14.30 14.02 -26.04
C THR A 55 13.97 12.54 -26.24
N ASP A 56 14.78 11.84 -27.01
CA ASP A 56 14.70 10.37 -27.20
C ASP A 56 15.29 9.58 -26.02
N GLU A 57 15.93 10.28 -25.07
CA GLU A 57 16.47 9.63 -23.88
C GLU A 57 15.34 8.97 -23.05
N LYS A 58 15.66 7.81 -22.48
CA LYS A 58 14.78 7.09 -21.57
C LYS A 58 15.37 7.04 -20.17
N ILE A 59 14.50 6.87 -19.19
CA ILE A 59 14.90 6.50 -17.83
C ILE A 59 15.35 5.04 -17.92
N ASP A 60 16.55 4.76 -17.45
CA ASP A 60 17.13 3.43 -17.30
C ASP A 60 17.03 2.95 -15.84
N GLY A 61 17.35 1.68 -15.58
CA GLY A 61 17.41 1.13 -14.23
C GLY A 61 16.09 1.15 -13.45
N ILE A 62 14.96 1.03 -14.16
CA ILE A 62 13.66 0.92 -13.54
C ILE A 62 13.43 -0.52 -13.09
N ASP A 63 13.17 -0.69 -11.80
CA ASP A 63 12.72 -1.94 -11.18
C ASP A 63 11.36 -1.71 -10.52
N MET A 64 10.39 -2.48 -10.95
CA MET A 64 9.04 -2.50 -10.39
C MET A 64 8.50 -3.92 -10.48
N SER A 65 7.98 -4.44 -9.38
CA SER A 65 7.26 -5.72 -9.45
C SER A 65 6.13 -5.62 -10.48
N SER A 66 6.19 -6.47 -11.51
CA SER A 66 5.14 -6.55 -12.51
C SER A 66 3.86 -7.16 -11.96
N GLN A 67 3.90 -7.87 -10.85
CA GLN A 67 2.73 -8.46 -10.22
C GLN A 67 2.18 -7.53 -9.15
N VAL A 68 0.87 -7.26 -9.19
CA VAL A 68 0.23 -6.23 -8.36
C VAL A 68 -1.05 -6.75 -7.71
N MET A 69 -1.31 -6.30 -6.47
CA MET A 69 -2.55 -6.60 -5.74
C MET A 69 -3.35 -5.31 -5.53
N ASN A 70 -4.67 -5.38 -5.63
CA ASN A 70 -5.55 -4.26 -5.31
C ASN A 70 -5.38 -3.82 -3.85
N GLY A 71 -5.51 -2.53 -3.58
CA GLY A 71 -5.41 -1.96 -2.24
C GLY A 71 -4.04 -2.12 -1.56
N ALA A 72 -3.02 -2.62 -2.27
CA ALA A 72 -1.65 -2.75 -1.77
C ALA A 72 -0.76 -1.60 -2.27
N MET A 73 0.33 -1.36 -1.55
CA MET A 73 1.41 -0.50 -2.01
C MET A 73 2.28 -1.25 -3.02
N ASN A 74 2.79 -0.56 -4.02
CA ASN A 74 3.89 -0.98 -4.87
C ASN A 74 5.01 0.04 -4.81
N TYR A 75 6.21 -0.37 -5.21
CA TYR A 75 7.34 0.52 -5.31
C TYR A 75 7.85 0.54 -6.76
N ILE A 76 8.08 1.74 -7.28
CA ILE A 76 8.86 1.95 -8.48
C ILE A 76 10.24 2.37 -8.01
N SER A 77 11.25 1.54 -8.25
CA SER A 77 12.65 1.85 -7.97
C SER A 77 13.33 2.26 -9.27
N VAL A 78 14.03 3.36 -9.24
CA VAL A 78 14.79 3.87 -10.40
C VAL A 78 16.24 4.07 -9.96
N VAL A 79 17.18 3.37 -10.62
CA VAL A 79 18.62 3.53 -10.40
C VAL A 79 19.24 4.02 -11.70
N THR A 80 19.62 5.29 -11.76
CA THR A 80 20.05 5.94 -13.00
C THR A 80 21.20 6.93 -12.75
N GLU A 81 22.02 7.15 -13.76
CA GLU A 81 23.02 8.23 -13.75
C GLU A 81 22.38 9.61 -13.95
N LYS A 82 21.13 9.66 -14.38
CA LYS A 82 20.39 10.89 -14.63
C LYS A 82 19.85 11.50 -13.33
N ASN A 83 19.88 12.81 -13.26
CA ASN A 83 19.19 13.54 -12.21
C ASN A 83 17.77 13.89 -12.68
N ILE A 84 16.77 13.30 -12.01
CA ILE A 84 15.35 13.45 -12.33
C ILE A 84 14.71 14.42 -11.34
N LYS A 85 14.24 15.57 -11.82
CA LYS A 85 13.53 16.56 -11.01
C LYS A 85 12.11 16.16 -10.66
N LYS A 86 11.44 15.53 -11.63
CA LYS A 86 10.04 15.11 -11.52
C LYS A 86 9.81 13.83 -12.29
N PHE A 87 8.90 13.03 -11.80
CA PHE A 87 8.35 11.89 -12.54
C PHE A 87 6.92 12.18 -12.96
N PHE A 88 6.56 11.72 -14.14
CA PHE A 88 5.19 11.74 -14.67
C PHE A 88 4.73 10.28 -14.79
N ILE A 89 3.66 9.93 -14.08
CA ILE A 89 3.22 8.55 -13.89
C ILE A 89 1.75 8.45 -14.22
N GLY A 90 1.40 7.55 -15.12
CA GLY A 90 0.02 7.32 -15.55
C GLY A 90 -0.24 5.88 -15.97
N ILE A 91 -1.46 5.61 -16.38
CA ILE A 91 -1.88 4.30 -16.93
C ILE A 91 -2.21 4.47 -18.40
N LYS A 92 -1.68 3.59 -19.24
CA LYS A 92 -1.91 3.62 -20.68
C LYS A 92 -3.39 3.54 -21.02
N GLY A 93 -3.89 4.53 -21.77
CA GLY A 93 -5.28 4.60 -22.16
C GLY A 93 -6.25 5.16 -21.11
N VAL A 94 -5.75 5.64 -19.98
CA VAL A 94 -6.54 6.31 -18.93
C VAL A 94 -6.15 7.80 -18.90
N GLU A 95 -7.15 8.68 -18.86
CA GLU A 95 -6.94 10.13 -18.78
C GLU A 95 -6.32 10.52 -17.43
N GLY A 96 -5.29 11.37 -17.46
CA GLY A 96 -4.63 11.91 -16.30
C GLY A 96 -3.32 11.22 -15.94
N TYR A 97 -2.53 11.93 -15.15
CA TYR A 97 -1.25 11.45 -14.66
C TYR A 97 -0.91 12.12 -13.33
N PHE A 98 0.01 11.52 -12.58
CA PHE A 98 0.62 12.11 -11.39
C PHE A 98 1.96 12.74 -11.73
N GLU A 99 2.17 13.97 -11.24
CA GLU A 99 3.47 14.62 -11.15
C GLU A 99 4.04 14.38 -9.76
N TYR A 100 5.12 13.64 -9.66
CA TYR A 100 5.81 13.32 -8.40
C TYR A 100 7.19 13.96 -8.36
N VAL A 101 7.44 14.73 -7.30
CA VAL A 101 8.75 15.32 -7.01
C VAL A 101 9.43 14.44 -5.97
N PRO A 102 10.60 13.83 -6.27
CA PRO A 102 11.29 12.98 -5.31
C PRO A 102 11.64 13.73 -4.02
N GLN A 103 11.29 13.15 -2.86
CA GLN A 103 11.55 13.76 -1.56
C GLN A 103 12.90 13.35 -0.97
N ASN A 104 13.37 12.15 -1.32
CA ASN A 104 14.60 11.55 -0.80
C ASN A 104 15.36 10.89 -1.94
N GLU A 105 16.35 11.58 -2.44
CA GLU A 105 17.31 11.06 -3.41
C GLU A 105 18.48 10.43 -2.66
N GLN A 106 18.78 9.15 -2.94
CA GLN A 106 19.98 8.51 -2.45
C GLN A 106 21.00 8.45 -3.57
N THR A 107 22.12 9.10 -3.38
CA THR A 107 23.22 9.07 -4.34
C THR A 107 24.25 8.02 -3.92
N SER A 108 24.51 7.04 -4.78
CA SER A 108 25.59 6.07 -4.61
C SER A 108 26.68 6.30 -5.65
N ARG A 109 27.93 6.04 -5.27
CA ARG A 109 29.10 6.21 -6.14
C ARG A 109 29.81 4.87 -6.30
N THR A 110 30.08 4.51 -7.56
CA THR A 110 31.06 3.48 -7.90
C THR A 110 32.38 4.17 -8.30
N SER A 111 33.41 3.40 -8.59
CA SER A 111 34.70 3.95 -9.05
C SER A 111 34.63 4.74 -10.37
N SER A 112 33.57 4.57 -11.15
CA SER A 112 33.41 5.16 -12.49
C SER A 112 32.13 5.95 -12.70
N SER A 113 31.10 5.75 -11.86
CA SER A 113 29.77 6.33 -12.07
C SER A 113 29.10 6.76 -10.77
N ILE A 114 28.28 7.80 -10.86
CA ILE A 114 27.38 8.26 -9.80
C ILE A 114 25.99 7.83 -10.21
N TYR A 115 25.30 7.13 -9.31
CA TYR A 115 23.91 6.70 -9.51
C TYR A 115 23.00 7.39 -8.50
N ASN A 116 21.90 7.89 -9.00
CA ASN A 116 20.79 8.38 -8.19
C ASN A 116 19.75 7.25 -8.06
N THR A 117 19.27 7.03 -6.85
CA THR A 117 18.24 6.05 -6.55
C THR A 117 16.99 6.77 -6.09
N TYR A 118 15.90 6.55 -6.79
CA TYR A 118 14.58 7.06 -6.45
C TYR A 118 13.67 5.89 -6.12
N VAL A 119 12.86 6.04 -5.07
CA VAL A 119 11.85 5.04 -4.69
C VAL A 119 10.52 5.76 -4.59
N ILE A 120 9.59 5.38 -5.45
CA ILE A 120 8.27 6.00 -5.57
C ILE A 120 7.22 5.01 -5.04
N PRO A 121 6.58 5.30 -3.91
CA PRO A 121 5.48 4.46 -3.40
C PRO A 121 4.21 4.75 -4.21
N VAL A 122 3.59 3.69 -4.73
CA VAL A 122 2.36 3.74 -5.52
C VAL A 122 1.30 2.89 -4.85
N MET A 123 0.21 3.51 -4.38
CA MET A 123 -0.93 2.80 -3.79
C MET A 123 -1.89 2.37 -4.89
N LEU A 124 -2.14 1.08 -5.04
CA LEU A 124 -3.17 0.58 -5.95
C LEU A 124 -4.56 0.75 -5.35
N SER A 125 -5.52 1.11 -6.20
CA SER A 125 -6.91 1.19 -5.79
C SER A 125 -7.44 -0.18 -5.33
N GLN A 126 -8.38 -0.18 -4.38
CA GLN A 126 -9.13 -1.41 -4.06
C GLN A 126 -10.00 -1.90 -5.21
N SER A 127 -10.43 -0.99 -6.08
CA SER A 127 -11.19 -1.32 -7.29
C SER A 127 -10.31 -1.81 -8.44
N TYR A 128 -8.97 -1.82 -8.26
CA TYR A 128 -8.05 -2.26 -9.30
C TYR A 128 -8.28 -3.74 -9.64
N THR A 129 -8.50 -4.01 -10.90
CA THR A 129 -8.68 -5.37 -11.43
C THR A 129 -8.11 -5.45 -12.84
N GLY A 130 -7.68 -6.66 -13.22
CA GLY A 130 -7.15 -6.92 -14.56
C GLY A 130 -5.74 -6.37 -14.79
N ASN A 131 -5.21 -6.67 -15.97
CA ASN A 131 -3.86 -6.26 -16.34
C ASN A 131 -3.88 -4.87 -16.98
N THR A 132 -2.88 -4.05 -16.65
CA THR A 132 -2.73 -2.69 -17.19
C THR A 132 -1.27 -2.41 -17.51
N THR A 133 -0.99 -1.27 -18.14
CA THR A 133 0.38 -0.81 -18.42
C THR A 133 0.60 0.53 -17.73
N LEU A 134 1.55 0.59 -16.83
CA LEU A 134 2.03 1.83 -16.23
C LEU A 134 2.95 2.53 -17.22
N ILE A 135 2.81 3.86 -17.32
CA ILE A 135 3.69 4.73 -18.11
C ILE A 135 4.46 5.63 -17.15
N LEU A 136 5.77 5.69 -17.34
CA LEU A 136 6.69 6.52 -16.57
C LEU A 136 7.56 7.35 -17.50
N SER A 137 7.63 8.66 -17.29
CA SER A 137 8.66 9.55 -17.84
C SER A 137 9.18 10.48 -16.78
N GLY A 138 10.27 11.20 -17.07
CA GLY A 138 10.89 12.10 -16.11
C GLY A 138 11.34 13.41 -16.73
N GLN A 139 11.35 14.47 -15.94
CA GLN A 139 11.97 15.73 -16.29
C GLN A 139 13.41 15.76 -15.79
N LEU A 140 14.34 15.96 -16.70
CA LEU A 140 15.77 16.08 -16.43
C LEU A 140 16.12 17.49 -15.88
N ASP A 141 17.35 17.65 -15.39
CA ASP A 141 17.85 18.93 -14.85
C ASP A 141 17.83 20.07 -15.86
N ASN A 142 18.09 19.78 -17.13
CA ASN A 142 18.06 20.76 -18.22
C ASN A 142 16.64 21.15 -18.64
N GLY A 143 15.61 20.52 -18.06
CA GLY A 143 14.20 20.74 -18.35
C GLY A 143 13.62 19.80 -19.41
N ASP A 144 14.44 18.98 -20.07
CA ASP A 144 13.97 18.02 -21.06
C ASP A 144 13.10 16.93 -20.42
N ILE A 145 12.14 16.45 -21.17
CA ILE A 145 11.24 15.36 -20.77
C ILE A 145 11.68 14.10 -21.54
N THR A 146 11.94 13.03 -20.79
CA THR A 146 12.39 11.76 -21.34
C THR A 146 11.29 11.05 -22.14
N ALA A 147 11.67 10.24 -23.09
CA ALA A 147 10.74 9.31 -23.73
C ALA A 147 10.14 8.37 -22.68
N PRO A 148 8.84 8.05 -22.78
CA PRO A 148 8.15 7.22 -21.80
C PRO A 148 8.68 5.78 -21.79
N VAL A 149 8.69 5.18 -20.61
CA VAL A 149 8.94 3.75 -20.38
C VAL A 149 7.63 3.12 -19.93
N GLU A 150 7.31 1.98 -20.50
CA GLU A 150 6.11 1.21 -20.20
C GLU A 150 6.46 -0.01 -19.36
N ASN A 151 5.65 -0.29 -18.33
CA ASN A 151 5.76 -1.48 -17.50
C ASN A 151 4.41 -2.18 -17.39
N GLU A 152 4.34 -3.44 -17.80
CA GLU A 152 3.12 -4.23 -17.68
C GLU A 152 2.90 -4.64 -16.21
N MET A 153 1.66 -4.45 -15.74
CA MET A 153 1.20 -4.84 -14.42
C MET A 153 0.19 -5.98 -14.53
N PHE A 154 0.50 -7.13 -13.93
CA PHE A 154 -0.33 -8.32 -13.90
C PHE A 154 -1.03 -8.43 -12.56
N TYR A 155 -2.35 -8.38 -12.59
CA TYR A 155 -3.18 -8.46 -11.40
C TYR A 155 -3.12 -9.85 -10.76
N ILE A 156 -2.81 -9.89 -9.46
CA ILE A 156 -2.92 -11.08 -8.61
C ILE A 156 -4.23 -10.96 -7.83
N GLU A 157 -5.12 -11.90 -8.06
CA GLU A 157 -6.34 -12.02 -7.27
C GLU A 157 -6.01 -12.53 -5.87
N THR A 158 -6.44 -11.78 -4.85
CA THR A 158 -6.35 -12.18 -3.44
C THR A 158 -7.73 -12.54 -2.91
N LYS A 159 -7.80 -13.41 -1.93
CA LYS A 159 -9.06 -13.73 -1.27
C LYS A 159 -9.56 -12.53 -0.47
N PRO A 160 -10.82 -12.11 -0.65
CA PRO A 160 -11.39 -11.00 0.08
C PRO A 160 -11.69 -11.38 1.53
N GLY A 161 -11.61 -10.40 2.43
CA GLY A 161 -11.96 -10.53 3.83
C GLY A 161 -12.56 -9.26 4.42
N ALA A 162 -13.19 -9.36 5.58
CA ALA A 162 -13.52 -8.17 6.36
C ALA A 162 -12.26 -7.53 6.94
N ILE A 163 -11.28 -8.34 7.35
CA ILE A 163 -9.91 -7.87 7.61
C ILE A 163 -9.05 -8.31 6.43
N GLU A 164 -8.34 -7.36 5.84
CA GLU A 164 -7.32 -7.58 4.82
C GLU A 164 -6.04 -6.86 5.23
N ILE A 165 -4.92 -7.59 5.24
CA ILE A 165 -3.61 -7.03 5.55
C ILE A 165 -2.67 -7.42 4.43
N LYS A 166 -2.14 -6.40 3.73
CA LYS A 166 -1.30 -6.57 2.55
C LYS A 166 0.09 -6.01 2.83
N LEU A 167 1.08 -6.87 2.68
CA LEU A 167 2.50 -6.51 2.67
C LEU A 167 2.96 -6.37 1.22
N ALA A 168 3.76 -5.34 0.94
CA ALA A 168 4.55 -5.23 -0.27
C ALA A 168 5.99 -4.83 0.07
N PHE A 169 6.95 -5.32 -0.71
CA PHE A 169 8.35 -4.98 -0.54
C PHE A 169 9.07 -4.81 -1.88
N SER A 170 10.19 -4.07 -1.88
CA SER A 170 10.75 -3.46 -3.10
C SER A 170 11.67 -4.37 -3.91
N ASN A 171 12.04 -5.55 -3.42
CA ASN A 171 13.01 -6.42 -4.12
C ASN A 171 12.87 -7.88 -3.69
N SER A 172 13.64 -8.76 -4.36
CA SER A 172 13.56 -10.21 -4.24
C SER A 172 14.21 -10.73 -2.95
N LYS A 173 13.52 -10.55 -1.83
CA LYS A 173 13.86 -11.10 -0.51
C LYS A 173 12.69 -11.92 0.02
N ASP A 174 12.92 -12.69 1.04
CA ASP A 174 11.89 -13.43 1.77
C ASP A 174 11.45 -12.59 2.97
N VAL A 175 10.36 -11.82 2.78
CA VAL A 175 9.81 -10.92 3.81
C VAL A 175 8.41 -11.37 4.14
N ASP A 176 8.20 -11.81 5.38
CA ASP A 176 6.98 -12.43 5.86
C ASP A 176 6.05 -11.47 6.58
N LEU A 177 4.75 -11.64 6.35
CA LEU A 177 3.66 -11.00 7.08
C LEU A 177 3.15 -11.93 8.20
N HIS A 178 3.05 -11.39 9.40
CA HIS A 178 2.50 -12.09 10.55
C HIS A 178 1.32 -11.33 11.12
N LEU A 179 0.26 -12.06 11.47
CA LEU A 179 -0.89 -11.54 12.21
C LEU A 179 -1.13 -12.34 13.47
N TYR A 180 -1.14 -11.66 14.62
CA TYR A 180 -1.58 -12.23 15.89
C TYR A 180 -3.01 -11.78 16.16
N THR A 181 -3.91 -12.74 16.37
CA THR A 181 -5.35 -12.49 16.60
C THR A 181 -5.67 -12.35 18.10
N PRO A 182 -6.83 -11.80 18.47
CA PRO A 182 -7.27 -11.72 19.86
C PRO A 182 -7.42 -13.08 20.55
N SER A 183 -7.63 -14.16 19.80
CA SER A 183 -7.70 -15.53 20.34
C SER A 183 -6.34 -16.17 20.59
N GLY A 184 -5.24 -15.45 20.30
CA GLY A 184 -3.88 -15.96 20.44
C GLY A 184 -3.39 -16.77 19.23
N GLU A 185 -4.17 -16.86 18.18
CA GLU A 185 -3.72 -17.48 16.94
C GLU A 185 -2.69 -16.61 16.24
N HIS A 186 -1.63 -17.24 15.73
CA HIS A 186 -0.58 -16.62 14.94
C HIS A 186 -0.69 -17.13 13.50
N ILE A 187 -1.10 -16.23 12.58
CA ILE A 187 -1.22 -16.51 11.15
C ILE A 187 0.05 -16.00 10.47
N TYR A 188 0.76 -16.89 9.77
CA TYR A 188 2.01 -16.64 9.06
C TYR A 188 2.36 -17.87 8.20
N TYR A 189 3.54 -17.91 7.54
CA TYR A 189 3.93 -19.01 6.65
C TYR A 189 3.79 -20.41 7.25
N ALA A 190 4.08 -20.60 8.54
CA ALA A 190 4.04 -21.90 9.20
C ALA A 190 2.66 -22.28 9.75
N ASN A 191 1.77 -21.32 9.92
CA ASN A 191 0.35 -21.51 10.25
C ASN A 191 -0.49 -20.58 9.37
N ARG A 192 -0.78 -21.03 8.18
CA ARG A 192 -1.44 -20.21 7.14
C ARG A 192 -2.93 -19.95 7.40
N GLY A 193 -3.47 -20.32 8.57
CA GLY A 193 -4.88 -20.23 8.87
C GLY A 193 -5.60 -21.55 8.61
N GLY A 194 -6.87 -21.51 8.20
CA GLY A 194 -7.64 -22.72 8.03
C GLY A 194 -9.00 -22.51 7.39
N SER A 195 -9.88 -23.48 7.58
CA SER A 195 -11.25 -23.43 7.13
C SER A 195 -12.23 -23.98 8.15
N TYR A 196 -13.47 -23.52 8.05
CA TYR A 196 -14.63 -24.02 8.81
C TYR A 196 -15.73 -24.42 7.85
N GLN A 197 -16.40 -25.52 8.15
CA GLN A 197 -17.65 -25.86 7.48
C GLN A 197 -18.83 -25.21 8.19
N THR A 198 -19.72 -24.63 7.41
CA THR A 198 -21.00 -24.08 7.87
C THR A 198 -22.08 -25.14 7.95
N GLU A 199 -23.21 -24.83 8.58
CA GLU A 199 -24.34 -25.79 8.72
C GLU A 199 -24.95 -26.20 7.37
N ASP A 200 -24.86 -25.34 6.35
CA ASP A 200 -25.33 -25.61 4.98
C ASP A 200 -24.30 -26.38 4.13
N GLY A 201 -23.14 -26.74 4.70
CA GLY A 201 -22.07 -27.47 4.03
C GLY A 201 -21.11 -26.59 3.22
N SER A 202 -21.27 -25.27 3.25
CA SER A 202 -20.31 -24.34 2.64
C SER A 202 -19.01 -24.30 3.45
N GLU A 203 -17.90 -23.94 2.81
CA GLU A 203 -16.61 -23.78 3.46
C GLU A 203 -16.22 -22.30 3.53
N ILE A 204 -15.83 -21.83 4.72
CA ILE A 204 -15.27 -20.49 4.95
C ILE A 204 -13.79 -20.64 5.26
N THR A 205 -12.94 -20.05 4.43
CA THR A 205 -11.48 -20.06 4.61
C THR A 205 -10.98 -18.72 5.11
N TYR A 206 -9.83 -18.71 5.81
CA TYR A 206 -9.14 -17.52 6.25
C TYR A 206 -7.63 -17.78 6.31
N GLY A 207 -6.83 -16.74 6.27
CA GLY A 207 -5.39 -16.86 6.52
C GLY A 207 -4.51 -16.18 5.48
N LEU A 208 -3.28 -16.65 5.37
CA LEU A 208 -2.26 -16.23 4.41
C LEU A 208 -2.50 -16.94 3.07
N ASP A 209 -2.93 -16.23 2.04
CA ASP A 209 -3.20 -16.79 0.70
C ASP A 209 -2.13 -16.44 -0.34
N VAL A 210 -1.39 -15.36 -0.14
CA VAL A 210 -0.20 -15.01 -0.92
C VAL A 210 1.01 -14.99 0.01
N ASP A 211 2.04 -15.77 -0.33
CA ASP A 211 3.30 -15.92 0.38
C ASP A 211 4.41 -16.00 -0.66
N SER A 212 5.21 -14.93 -0.82
CA SER A 212 6.15 -14.79 -1.92
C SER A 212 7.60 -14.97 -1.51
N ASN A 213 8.44 -15.38 -2.48
CA ASN A 213 9.89 -15.59 -2.35
C ASN A 213 10.30 -16.56 -1.24
N ALA A 214 9.39 -17.46 -0.83
CA ALA A 214 9.56 -18.38 0.28
C ALA A 214 10.89 -19.13 0.25
N GLY A 215 11.71 -18.99 1.30
CA GLY A 215 13.03 -19.61 1.41
C GLY A 215 14.00 -19.19 0.31
N CYS A 216 13.91 -17.95 -0.19
CA CYS A 216 14.67 -17.43 -1.34
C CYS A 216 14.37 -18.14 -2.67
N ASN A 217 13.23 -18.84 -2.78
CA ASN A 217 12.74 -19.28 -4.07
C ASN A 217 11.98 -18.11 -4.73
N ILE A 218 12.69 -17.31 -5.50
CA ILE A 218 12.23 -16.02 -6.01
C ILE A 218 11.15 -16.20 -7.06
N ASP A 219 9.94 -15.73 -6.77
CA ASP A 219 8.78 -15.69 -7.67
C ASP A 219 8.50 -14.29 -8.25
N ASN A 220 9.22 -13.27 -7.73
CA ASN A 220 9.09 -11.85 -8.09
C ASN A 220 7.71 -11.24 -7.81
N ILE A 221 6.89 -11.84 -6.98
CA ILE A 221 5.63 -11.26 -6.51
C ILE A 221 5.92 -10.12 -5.54
N ASN A 222 6.84 -10.32 -4.59
CA ASN A 222 7.27 -9.36 -3.57
C ASN A 222 6.10 -8.82 -2.73
N LYS A 223 5.13 -9.69 -2.42
CA LYS A 223 3.91 -9.33 -1.68
C LYS A 223 3.39 -10.50 -0.89
N GLU A 224 2.66 -10.17 0.19
CA GLU A 224 1.91 -11.14 0.98
C GLU A 224 0.52 -10.60 1.32
N ASN A 225 -0.42 -11.51 1.53
CA ASN A 225 -1.78 -11.16 1.90
C ASN A 225 -2.34 -12.08 2.98
N ILE A 226 -2.86 -11.49 4.05
CA ILE A 226 -3.68 -12.18 5.07
C ILE A 226 -5.09 -11.61 5.02
N TYR A 227 -6.09 -12.51 4.99
CA TYR A 227 -7.50 -12.16 4.99
C TYR A 227 -8.27 -12.92 6.08
N ILE A 228 -9.27 -12.27 6.67
CA ILE A 228 -10.22 -12.87 7.62
C ILE A 228 -11.65 -12.48 7.20
N PRO A 229 -12.50 -13.42 6.80
CA PRO A 229 -13.91 -13.17 6.48
C PRO A 229 -14.67 -12.64 7.70
N ALA A 230 -15.77 -11.91 7.45
CA ALA A 230 -16.54 -11.24 8.50
C ALA A 230 -17.05 -12.20 9.60
N GLU A 231 -17.39 -13.43 9.23
CA GLU A 231 -17.90 -14.47 10.11
C GLU A 231 -16.85 -14.92 11.15
N LEU A 232 -15.57 -14.78 10.82
CA LEU A 232 -14.44 -15.23 11.64
C LEU A 232 -13.71 -14.10 12.38
N VAL A 233 -14.10 -12.85 12.14
CA VAL A 233 -13.53 -11.71 12.87
C VAL A 233 -13.85 -11.81 14.35
N LYS A 234 -12.84 -11.73 15.21
CA LYS A 234 -12.96 -11.73 16.66
C LYS A 234 -12.81 -10.31 17.20
N SER A 235 -13.62 -9.96 18.20
CA SER A 235 -13.41 -8.71 18.96
C SER A 235 -12.15 -8.80 19.80
N GLY A 236 -11.42 -7.69 19.89
CA GLY A 236 -10.17 -7.60 20.63
C GLY A 236 -9.03 -7.03 19.80
N THR A 237 -7.83 -7.16 20.33
CA THR A 237 -6.63 -6.55 19.76
C THR A 237 -5.91 -7.51 18.82
N TYR A 238 -5.62 -7.02 17.63
CA TYR A 238 -4.78 -7.64 16.61
C TYR A 238 -3.41 -6.98 16.61
N ARG A 239 -2.35 -7.73 16.27
CA ARG A 239 -1.00 -7.21 16.12
C ARG A 239 -0.41 -7.69 14.79
N VAL A 240 0.07 -6.73 13.99
CA VAL A 240 0.73 -6.97 12.70
C VAL A 240 2.23 -6.84 12.85
N VAL A 241 2.96 -7.80 12.31
CA VAL A 241 4.43 -7.86 12.34
C VAL A 241 4.94 -8.16 10.93
N VAL A 242 6.06 -7.55 10.58
CA VAL A 242 6.85 -7.85 9.39
C VAL A 242 8.15 -8.53 9.82
N ASN A 243 8.55 -9.56 9.11
CA ASN A 243 9.78 -10.31 9.35
C ASN A 243 10.65 -10.34 8.10
N MET A 244 11.94 -9.95 8.19
CA MET A 244 12.93 -10.34 7.21
C MET A 244 13.30 -11.80 7.50
N PHE A 245 12.58 -12.75 6.87
CA PHE A 245 12.82 -14.17 7.12
C PHE A 245 14.19 -14.60 6.56
N ASP A 246 14.47 -14.23 5.31
CA ASP A 246 15.75 -14.53 4.68
C ASP A 246 16.19 -13.36 3.76
N ASN A 247 17.38 -12.82 4.03
CA ASN A 247 17.96 -11.73 3.26
C ASN A 247 18.68 -12.26 2.02
N CYS A 248 17.91 -12.74 1.04
CA CYS A 248 18.40 -13.37 -0.19
C CYS A 248 19.36 -12.49 -0.99
N GLN A 249 19.31 -11.16 -0.82
CA GLN A 249 20.15 -10.18 -1.51
C GLN A 249 20.72 -9.16 -0.51
N PRO A 250 21.68 -9.52 0.33
CA PRO A 250 22.12 -8.70 1.47
C PRO A 250 22.72 -7.34 1.08
N ALA A 251 23.18 -7.18 -0.16
CA ALA A 251 23.79 -5.95 -0.65
C ALA A 251 22.78 -4.83 -1.00
N ILE A 252 21.47 -5.09 -0.90
CA ILE A 252 20.41 -4.16 -1.29
C ILE A 252 19.48 -3.95 -0.10
N ALA A 253 19.19 -2.69 0.24
CA ALA A 253 18.16 -2.34 1.21
C ALA A 253 16.76 -2.68 0.66
N THR A 254 15.82 -3.01 1.55
CA THR A 254 14.44 -3.38 1.18
C THR A 254 13.46 -2.42 1.81
N ASN A 255 12.75 -1.67 0.98
CA ASN A 255 11.58 -0.92 1.43
C ASN A 255 10.41 -1.89 1.56
N TRP A 256 9.63 -1.76 2.62
CA TRP A 256 8.41 -2.52 2.82
C TRP A 256 7.26 -1.60 3.23
N SER A 257 6.04 -2.03 2.95
CA SER A 257 4.83 -1.34 3.39
C SER A 257 3.75 -2.34 3.76
N ILE A 258 2.92 -1.94 4.73
CA ILE A 258 1.71 -2.65 5.16
C ILE A 258 0.51 -1.73 4.95
N VAL A 259 -0.54 -2.30 4.37
CA VAL A 259 -1.88 -1.70 4.33
C VAL A 259 -2.84 -2.63 5.02
N ALA A 260 -3.50 -2.17 6.08
CA ALA A 260 -4.49 -2.93 6.82
C ALA A 260 -5.89 -2.30 6.66
N ARG A 261 -6.90 -3.10 6.33
CA ARG A 261 -8.28 -2.65 6.12
C ARG A 261 -9.27 -3.49 6.92
N TYR A 262 -10.35 -2.84 7.31
CA TYR A 262 -11.51 -3.50 7.89
C TYR A 262 -12.77 -3.06 7.14
N GLN A 263 -13.49 -4.02 6.56
CA GLN A 263 -14.67 -3.79 5.71
C GLN A 263 -14.43 -2.78 4.57
N GLY A 264 -13.21 -2.80 4.01
CA GLY A 264 -12.79 -1.90 2.93
C GLY A 264 -12.13 -0.60 3.39
N ASP A 265 -12.39 -0.11 4.59
CA ASP A 265 -11.81 1.11 5.11
C ASP A 265 -10.43 0.88 5.73
N LEU A 266 -9.55 1.88 5.65
CA LEU A 266 -8.27 1.84 6.35
C LEU A 266 -8.50 1.74 7.86
N ILE A 267 -7.86 0.75 8.49
CA ILE A 267 -7.89 0.60 9.95
C ILE A 267 -7.16 1.78 10.61
N THR A 268 -7.78 2.38 11.63
CA THR A 268 -7.09 3.31 12.54
C THR A 268 -6.38 2.49 13.61
N PRO A 269 -5.02 2.45 13.65
CA PRO A 269 -4.30 1.66 14.64
C PRO A 269 -4.41 2.26 16.04
N THR A 270 -4.33 1.41 17.07
CA THR A 270 -4.13 1.84 18.47
C THR A 270 -2.67 2.15 18.76
N GLN A 271 -1.75 1.52 18.03
CA GLN A 271 -0.30 1.80 18.02
C GLN A 271 0.23 1.63 16.61
N GLY A 272 1.21 2.46 16.22
CA GLY A 272 1.76 2.52 14.87
C GLY A 272 0.94 3.42 13.94
N VAL A 273 1.11 3.23 12.66
CA VAL A 273 0.42 3.99 11.58
C VAL A 273 -0.12 3.03 10.53
N ASN A 274 -1.08 3.48 9.72
CA ASN A 274 -1.63 2.72 8.60
C ASN A 274 -2.06 3.68 7.46
N PRO A 275 -1.54 3.58 6.25
CA PRO A 275 -0.48 2.65 5.83
C PRO A 275 0.83 2.83 6.62
N ALA A 276 1.55 1.73 6.85
CA ALA A 276 2.86 1.74 7.47
C ALA A 276 3.94 1.43 6.42
N SER A 277 5.14 1.99 6.61
CA SER A 277 6.29 1.67 5.78
C SER A 277 7.58 1.67 6.62
N GLY A 278 8.58 0.97 6.12
CA GLY A 278 9.88 0.93 6.73
C GLY A 278 10.95 0.42 5.77
N VAL A 279 12.16 0.31 6.27
CA VAL A 279 13.31 -0.15 5.50
C VAL A 279 14.09 -1.17 6.31
N TYR A 280 14.34 -2.32 5.71
CA TYR A 280 15.42 -3.21 6.14
C TYR A 280 16.72 -2.72 5.48
N PRO A 281 17.73 -2.30 6.26
CA PRO A 281 18.96 -1.76 5.70
C PRO A 281 19.78 -2.84 4.96
N ILE A 282 20.77 -2.39 4.22
CA ILE A 282 21.80 -3.29 3.66
C ILE A 282 22.38 -4.14 4.79
N GLY A 283 22.43 -5.46 4.58
CA GLY A 283 22.94 -6.40 5.59
C GLY A 283 22.00 -6.64 6.78
N ALA A 284 20.71 -6.28 6.67
CA ALA A 284 19.73 -6.69 7.67
C ALA A 284 19.81 -8.19 7.94
N GLY A 285 19.69 -8.58 9.22
CA GLY A 285 19.81 -9.98 9.63
C GLY A 285 18.60 -10.80 9.24
N ASP A 286 18.82 -12.10 8.99
CA ASP A 286 17.71 -13.04 8.85
C ASP A 286 16.97 -13.14 10.18
N GLY A 287 15.63 -13.15 10.12
CA GLY A 287 14.78 -13.21 11.31
C GLY A 287 14.53 -11.88 12.01
N ASP A 288 14.93 -10.74 11.44
CA ASP A 288 14.61 -9.42 11.97
C ASP A 288 13.10 -9.19 11.97
N LEU A 289 12.51 -9.03 13.17
CA LEU A 289 11.09 -8.85 13.41
C LEU A 289 10.75 -7.38 13.72
N THR A 290 9.79 -6.82 13.02
CA THR A 290 9.29 -5.46 13.26
C THR A 290 7.79 -5.49 13.57
N THR A 291 7.40 -5.11 14.81
CA THR A 291 5.99 -4.83 15.10
C THR A 291 5.59 -3.54 14.40
N VAL A 292 4.64 -3.65 13.46
CA VAL A 292 4.22 -2.55 12.59
C VAL A 292 3.11 -1.75 13.22
N MET A 293 2.04 -2.45 13.63
CA MET A 293 0.88 -1.82 14.25
C MET A 293 0.09 -2.78 15.14
N THR A 294 -0.69 -2.21 16.04
CA THR A 294 -1.79 -2.89 16.72
C THR A 294 -3.10 -2.16 16.46
N PHE A 295 -4.20 -2.89 16.38
CA PHE A 295 -5.54 -2.32 16.24
C PHE A 295 -6.57 -3.16 17.00
N THR A 296 -7.71 -2.56 17.33
CA THR A 296 -8.77 -3.23 18.08
C THR A 296 -10.07 -3.22 17.28
N ILE A 297 -10.67 -4.38 17.13
CA ILE A 297 -12.03 -4.54 16.61
C ILE A 297 -12.99 -4.71 17.79
N ASN A 298 -14.06 -3.91 17.84
CA ASN A 298 -15.07 -3.95 18.88
C ASN A 298 -16.34 -4.67 18.40
N ASP A 299 -17.04 -5.36 19.31
CA ASP A 299 -18.27 -6.11 19.00
C ASP A 299 -19.39 -5.29 18.36
N GLY A 300 -19.44 -3.97 18.64
CA GLY A 300 -20.43 -3.06 18.07
C GLY A 300 -20.31 -2.82 16.54
N THR A 301 -19.24 -3.30 15.92
CA THR A 301 -19.01 -3.18 14.47
C THR A 301 -19.40 -4.44 13.69
N ARG A 302 -19.93 -5.47 14.35
CA ARG A 302 -20.41 -6.67 13.66
C ARG A 302 -21.63 -6.35 12.81
N SER A 303 -21.54 -6.64 11.53
CA SER A 303 -22.72 -6.73 10.66
C SER A 303 -23.69 -7.78 11.23
N SER A 304 -24.98 -7.46 11.31
CA SER A 304 -26.03 -8.35 11.80
C SER A 304 -26.18 -9.66 11.00
N SER A 305 -25.46 -9.82 9.89
CA SER A 305 -25.40 -11.04 9.10
C SER A 305 -24.48 -12.12 9.69
N ALA A 306 -23.49 -11.75 10.51
CA ALA A 306 -22.53 -12.71 11.10
C ALA A 306 -23.15 -13.68 12.11
N SER A 307 -24.38 -13.42 12.60
CA SER A 307 -25.04 -14.24 13.63
C SER A 307 -25.74 -15.50 13.10
N LYS A 308 -25.77 -15.71 11.78
CA LYS A 308 -26.54 -16.81 11.17
C LYS A 308 -25.73 -18.07 10.88
N PHE A 309 -24.41 -18.01 11.01
CA PHE A 309 -23.55 -19.15 10.71
C PHE A 309 -23.03 -19.78 12.00
N ARG A 310 -23.32 -21.05 12.19
CA ARG A 310 -22.73 -21.87 13.24
C ARG A 310 -21.58 -22.67 12.62
N LEU A 311 -20.36 -22.30 13.01
CA LEU A 311 -19.16 -23.01 12.54
C LEU A 311 -19.06 -24.37 13.23
N GLN A 312 -18.99 -25.45 12.45
CA GLN A 312 -18.97 -26.81 12.99
C GLN A 312 -17.57 -27.41 13.07
N ASN A 313 -16.78 -27.27 12.01
CA ASN A 313 -15.48 -27.93 11.90
C ASN A 313 -14.39 -26.96 11.46
N PHE A 314 -13.23 -27.09 12.08
CA PHE A 314 -12.02 -26.36 11.71
C PHE A 314 -11.07 -27.31 10.96
N HIS A 315 -10.59 -26.88 9.81
CA HIS A 315 -9.60 -27.59 9.01
C HIS A 315 -8.38 -26.68 8.80
N PRO A 316 -7.22 -26.97 9.44
CA PRO A 316 -6.00 -26.22 9.20
C PRO A 316 -5.59 -26.26 7.73
N THR A 317 -5.13 -25.15 7.19
CA THR A 317 -4.54 -25.09 5.85
C THR A 317 -3.27 -25.95 5.83
N LYS A 318 -3.15 -26.83 4.84
CA LYS A 318 -1.92 -27.63 4.68
C LYS A 318 -0.77 -26.75 4.28
N LEU A 319 0.37 -26.97 4.92
CA LEU A 319 1.62 -26.32 4.55
C LEU A 319 2.02 -26.73 3.13
N SER A 320 2.43 -25.76 2.33
CA SER A 320 3.10 -26.02 1.04
C SER A 320 4.47 -26.66 1.29
N ASP A 321 5.09 -27.19 0.24
CA ASP A 321 6.45 -27.73 0.37
C ASP A 321 7.47 -26.62 0.64
N LEU A 322 7.22 -25.40 0.18
CA LEU A 322 8.03 -24.21 0.47
C LEU A 322 7.94 -23.81 1.94
N ASP A 323 6.73 -23.83 2.54
CA ASP A 323 6.55 -23.55 3.97
C ASP A 323 7.25 -24.59 4.85
N LYS A 324 7.27 -25.87 4.43
CA LYS A 324 8.03 -26.91 5.11
C LYS A 324 9.52 -26.64 5.08
N MET A 325 10.06 -26.16 3.94
CA MET A 325 11.47 -25.77 3.80
C MET A 325 11.83 -24.59 4.73
N LYS A 326 10.94 -23.60 4.87
CA LYS A 326 11.10 -22.51 5.85
C LYS A 326 11.20 -23.05 7.28
N LEU A 327 10.28 -23.94 7.68
CA LEU A 327 10.29 -24.55 9.01
C LEU A 327 11.55 -25.34 9.30
N GLU A 328 12.08 -26.08 8.34
CA GLU A 328 13.32 -26.84 8.48
C GLU A 328 14.55 -25.94 8.69
N ARG A 329 14.55 -24.73 8.12
CA ARG A 329 15.63 -23.73 8.35
C ARG A 329 15.62 -23.17 9.77
N VAL A 330 14.43 -22.89 10.31
CA VAL A 330 14.29 -22.32 11.67
C VAL A 330 14.65 -23.33 12.75
N SER A 331 14.56 -24.63 12.45
CA SER A 331 14.86 -25.71 13.41
C SER A 331 16.34 -26.11 13.46
N LYS A 332 17.20 -25.51 12.66
CA LYS A 332 18.67 -25.70 12.65
C LYS A 332 19.38 -24.52 13.28
#